data_f0fb830460615e74a45207df8d28c2b8
#
_entry.id   f0fb830460615e74a45207df8d28c2b8
#
_cell.length_a   1.000
_cell.length_b   1.000
_cell.length_c   1.000
_cell.angle_alpha   90.00
_cell.angle_beta   90.00
_cell.angle_gamma   90.00
#
_symmetry.space_group_name_H-M   'P 1'
#
loop_
_entity.id
_entity.type
_entity.pdbx_description
1 polymer ?
#
loop_
_entity_poly.entity_id
_entity_poly.type
_entity_poly.pdbx_seq_one_letter_code
_entity_poly.pdbx_strand_id
1 'polypeptide(L)'
;MKSLSDKVEHIVVLVLENRSFDCILGNLYPGNPRFDGLSGTESNPLHGGDPVRAWKNNARDPASMSIPTPDPGELFDDINMQLFGLGGRPGAQAPAMNGFVDNYVRQTGDDGAAFRPEAVMHSFNPEQVPVISALARQFAVIDRWFASAKPAATGGSTSTIFRRRWR
;
A
#
# COMPACT_ATOMS: atom_id res chain seq x y z
N MET A 1 -17.08 23.76 -28.81
CA MET A 1 -17.12 23.31 -27.40
C MET A 1 -15.91 23.94 -26.72
N LYS A 2 -16.09 24.61 -25.56
CA LYS A 2 -14.97 25.11 -24.77
C LYS A 2 -14.14 23.93 -24.25
N SER A 3 -12.83 24.04 -24.30
CA SER A 3 -11.92 23.04 -23.74
C SER A 3 -12.13 22.92 -22.23
N LEU A 4 -11.74 21.80 -21.63
CA LEU A 4 -11.75 21.63 -20.18
C LEU A 4 -10.82 22.66 -19.51
N SER A 5 -9.69 22.98 -20.16
CA SER A 5 -8.75 24.03 -19.73
C SER A 5 -9.35 25.42 -19.62
N ASP A 6 -10.44 25.69 -20.37
CA ASP A 6 -11.13 26.99 -20.30
C ASP A 6 -12.06 27.11 -19.08
N LYS A 7 -12.23 26.03 -18.33
CA LYS A 7 -13.18 25.93 -17.19
C LYS A 7 -12.51 25.63 -15.85
N VAL A 8 -11.28 25.18 -15.88
CA VAL A 8 -10.53 24.79 -14.67
C VAL A 8 -9.36 25.74 -14.50
N GLU A 9 -9.46 26.61 -13.51
CA GLU A 9 -8.40 27.57 -13.17
C GLU A 9 -7.38 26.99 -12.17
N HIS A 10 -7.83 26.09 -11.30
CA HIS A 10 -7.01 25.51 -10.25
C HIS A 10 -7.25 24.01 -10.12
N ILE A 11 -6.19 23.25 -9.91
CA ILE A 11 -6.23 21.83 -9.56
C ILE A 11 -5.56 21.67 -8.20
N VAL A 12 -6.29 21.11 -7.24
CA VAL A 12 -5.75 20.75 -5.92
C VAL A 12 -5.51 19.26 -5.89
N VAL A 13 -4.26 18.87 -5.66
CA VAL A 13 -3.88 17.46 -5.51
C VAL A 13 -3.61 17.19 -4.04
N LEU A 14 -4.44 16.37 -3.42
CA LEU A 14 -4.21 15.86 -2.07
C LEU A 14 -3.39 14.58 -2.16
N VAL A 15 -2.14 14.64 -1.72
CA VAL A 15 -1.25 13.49 -1.65
C VAL A 15 -1.06 13.12 -0.19
N LEU A 16 -1.48 11.91 0.17
CA LEU A 16 -1.26 11.34 1.49
C LEU A 16 -0.25 10.21 1.34
N GLU A 17 0.78 10.28 2.14
CA GLU A 17 1.88 9.32 2.07
C GLU A 17 1.99 8.45 3.32
N ASN A 18 2.89 7.48 3.23
CA ASN A 18 3.22 6.44 4.18
C ASN A 18 2.23 5.26 4.29
N ARG A 19 1.03 5.33 3.69
CA ARG A 19 0.12 4.19 3.56
C ARG A 19 -0.14 3.90 2.10
N SER A 20 -0.16 2.61 1.75
CA SER A 20 -0.48 2.21 0.39
C SER A 20 -1.92 2.59 0.02
N PHE A 21 -2.14 2.83 -1.25
CA PHE A 21 -3.48 3.05 -1.80
C PHE A 21 -4.43 1.90 -1.44
N ASP A 22 -3.99 0.66 -1.59
CA ASP A 22 -4.78 -0.54 -1.29
C ASP A 22 -5.15 -0.62 0.19
N CYS A 23 -4.27 -0.21 1.10
CA CYS A 23 -4.57 -0.16 2.53
C CYS A 23 -5.72 0.82 2.85
N ILE A 24 -5.70 2.03 2.26
CA ILE A 24 -6.64 3.11 2.62
C ILE A 24 -7.89 3.10 1.75
N LEU A 25 -7.75 2.97 0.44
CA LEU A 25 -8.84 3.14 -0.53
C LEU A 25 -9.09 1.89 -1.39
N GLY A 26 -8.34 0.80 -1.18
CA GLY A 26 -8.48 -0.41 -1.99
C GLY A 26 -9.90 -1.01 -2.00
N ASN A 27 -10.67 -0.77 -0.95
CA ASN A 27 -12.08 -1.21 -0.84
C ASN A 27 -13.12 -0.13 -1.23
N LEU A 28 -12.71 0.99 -1.86
CA LEU A 28 -13.60 2.12 -2.12
C LEU A 28 -14.75 1.77 -3.07
N TYR A 29 -14.45 1.03 -4.15
CA TYR A 29 -15.40 0.66 -5.20
C TYR A 29 -15.28 -0.84 -5.53
N PRO A 30 -15.74 -1.73 -4.65
CA PRO A 30 -15.61 -3.17 -4.85
C PRO A 30 -16.32 -3.61 -6.13
N GLY A 31 -15.62 -4.41 -6.95
CA GLY A 31 -16.15 -4.95 -8.20
C GLY A 31 -16.25 -3.96 -9.37
N ASN A 32 -15.80 -2.72 -9.23
CA ASN A 32 -15.80 -1.76 -10.33
C ASN A 32 -14.58 -2.00 -11.26
N PRO A 33 -14.77 -2.41 -12.52
CA PRO A 33 -13.67 -2.74 -13.43
C PRO A 33 -12.81 -1.52 -13.85
N ARG A 34 -13.29 -0.30 -13.62
CA ARG A 34 -12.55 0.94 -13.89
C ARG A 34 -11.74 1.43 -12.70
N PHE A 35 -11.84 0.76 -11.57
CA PHE A 35 -11.14 1.09 -10.35
C PHE A 35 -10.17 -0.04 -10.01
N ASP A 36 -8.89 0.27 -9.94
CA ASP A 36 -7.86 -0.69 -9.64
C ASP A 36 -7.66 -0.79 -8.10
N GLY A 37 -8.65 -1.39 -7.44
CA GLY A 37 -8.68 -1.65 -6.01
C GLY A 37 -8.48 -3.13 -5.67
N LEU A 38 -8.88 -3.51 -4.45
CA LEU A 38 -8.77 -4.88 -3.96
C LEU A 38 -9.95 -5.74 -4.44
N SER A 39 -9.64 -6.94 -4.90
CA SER A 39 -10.62 -7.98 -5.26
C SER A 39 -11.01 -8.85 -4.06
N GLY A 40 -10.16 -8.87 -3.01
CA GLY A 40 -10.27 -9.76 -1.85
C GLY A 40 -9.58 -11.11 -2.01
N THR A 41 -8.88 -11.31 -3.14
CA THR A 41 -8.14 -12.56 -3.42
C THR A 41 -6.62 -12.37 -3.33
N GLU A 42 -6.16 -11.15 -3.17
CA GLU A 42 -4.75 -10.82 -3.07
C GLU A 42 -4.09 -11.56 -1.90
N SER A 43 -2.88 -12.02 -2.13
CA SER A 43 -2.06 -12.65 -1.09
C SER A 43 -0.59 -12.35 -1.32
N ASN A 44 0.21 -12.47 -0.27
CA ASN A 44 1.64 -12.30 -0.35
C ASN A 44 2.33 -13.48 0.34
N PRO A 45 3.37 -14.07 -0.24
CA PRO A 45 4.10 -15.16 0.35
C PRO A 45 4.70 -14.81 1.72
N LEU A 46 4.76 -15.79 2.59
CA LEU A 46 5.54 -15.78 3.83
C LEU A 46 6.52 -16.95 3.77
N HIS A 47 7.81 -16.67 3.78
CA HIS A 47 8.84 -17.70 3.75
C HIS A 47 8.73 -18.63 4.96
N GLY A 48 8.59 -19.92 4.70
CA GLY A 48 8.45 -20.93 5.76
C GLY A 48 7.04 -21.06 6.35
N GLY A 49 6.05 -20.36 5.79
CA GLY A 49 4.66 -20.39 6.24
C GLY A 49 3.65 -20.34 5.11
N ASP A 50 2.38 -20.26 5.47
CA ASP A 50 1.30 -20.06 4.51
C ASP A 50 1.27 -18.63 3.98
N PRO A 51 0.84 -18.41 2.72
CA PRO A 51 0.67 -17.07 2.17
C PRO A 51 -0.33 -16.24 2.99
N VAL A 52 0.02 -15.01 3.27
CA VAL A 52 -0.84 -14.07 3.99
C VAL A 52 -1.78 -13.39 3.01
N ARG A 53 -3.08 -13.53 3.22
CA ARG A 53 -4.11 -12.89 2.40
C ARG A 53 -4.35 -11.45 2.83
N ALA A 54 -4.70 -10.61 1.86
CA ALA A 54 -5.26 -9.31 2.14
C ALA A 54 -6.56 -9.47 2.95
N TRP A 55 -6.71 -8.69 3.99
CA TRP A 55 -7.85 -8.79 4.88
C TRP A 55 -8.33 -7.42 5.34
N LYS A 56 -9.59 -7.39 5.71
CA LYS A 56 -10.22 -6.23 6.34
C LYS A 56 -11.09 -6.72 7.48
N ASN A 57 -11.29 -5.88 8.45
CA ASN A 57 -12.33 -6.14 9.43
C ASN A 57 -13.43 -5.07 9.31
N ASN A 58 -14.63 -5.41 9.74
CA ASN A 58 -15.79 -4.52 9.70
C ASN A 58 -15.99 -3.78 11.03
N ALA A 59 -15.14 -4.01 12.01
CA ALA A 59 -15.29 -3.42 13.32
C ALA A 59 -14.91 -1.93 13.26
N ARG A 60 -15.70 -1.10 13.90
CA ARG A 60 -15.37 0.29 14.21
C ARG A 60 -14.53 0.39 15.49
N ASP A 61 -13.94 -0.72 15.91
CA ASP A 61 -13.07 -0.79 17.05
C ASP A 61 -11.77 -0.03 16.78
N PRO A 62 -11.32 0.86 17.66
CA PRO A 62 -10.03 1.52 17.55
C PRO A 62 -8.84 0.57 17.37
N ALA A 63 -8.87 -0.61 17.96
CA ALA A 63 -7.83 -1.64 17.78
C ALA A 63 -7.75 -2.15 16.33
N SER A 64 -8.87 -2.18 15.62
CA SER A 64 -8.93 -2.59 14.21
C SER A 64 -8.45 -1.51 13.25
N MET A 65 -8.29 -0.29 13.77
CA MET A 65 -7.79 0.86 13.01
C MET A 65 -6.29 1.10 13.27
N SER A 66 -5.67 0.22 14.05
CA SER A 66 -4.24 0.31 14.32
C SER A 66 -3.44 0.07 13.05
N ILE A 67 -2.33 0.77 12.97
CA ILE A 67 -1.34 0.56 11.91
C ILE A 67 -0.39 -0.58 12.31
N PRO A 68 0.27 -1.25 11.36
CA PRO A 68 1.33 -2.20 11.69
C PRO A 68 2.39 -1.56 12.59
N THR A 69 2.81 -2.31 13.58
CA THR A 69 3.92 -1.95 14.48
C THR A 69 4.85 -3.17 14.55
N PRO A 70 6.12 -3.02 14.16
CA PRO A 70 6.78 -1.83 13.60
C PRO A 70 6.21 -1.40 12.25
N ASP A 71 6.65 -0.23 11.76
CA ASP A 71 6.34 0.19 10.39
C ASP A 71 7.00 -0.73 9.35
N PRO A 72 6.37 -0.92 8.19
CA PRO A 72 7.02 -1.61 7.06
C PRO A 72 8.31 -0.91 6.64
N GLY A 73 9.29 -1.67 6.18
CA GLY A 73 10.57 -1.13 5.71
C GLY A 73 10.42 -0.18 4.53
N GLU A 74 11.19 0.91 4.54
CA GLU A 74 11.10 2.01 3.57
C GLU A 74 12.43 2.30 2.87
N LEU A 75 13.50 1.60 3.25
CA LEU A 75 14.81 1.77 2.64
C LEU A 75 14.86 1.13 1.25
N PHE A 76 15.86 1.49 0.46
CA PHE A 76 16.05 0.97 -0.89
C PHE A 76 16.05 -0.56 -0.96
N ASP A 77 16.75 -1.22 -0.03
CA ASP A 77 16.80 -2.68 0.03
C ASP A 77 15.47 -3.30 0.45
N ASP A 78 14.71 -2.63 1.33
CA ASP A 78 13.36 -3.03 1.71
C ASP A 78 12.44 -3.01 0.50
N ILE A 79 12.48 -1.93 -0.26
CA ILE A 79 11.68 -1.75 -1.46
C ILE A 79 12.04 -2.80 -2.51
N ASN A 80 13.33 -3.06 -2.72
CA ASN A 80 13.75 -4.10 -3.64
C ASN A 80 13.24 -5.48 -3.21
N MET A 81 13.31 -5.80 -1.93
CA MET A 81 12.76 -7.03 -1.42
C MET A 81 11.24 -7.10 -1.57
N GLN A 82 10.53 -6.01 -1.31
CA GLN A 82 9.07 -5.94 -1.48
C GLN A 82 8.66 -6.17 -2.94
N LEU A 83 9.38 -5.58 -3.88
CA LEU A 83 9.08 -5.67 -5.31
C LEU A 83 9.48 -7.01 -5.93
N PHE A 84 10.65 -7.52 -5.58
CA PHE A 84 11.28 -8.66 -6.28
C PHE A 84 11.36 -9.94 -5.43
N GLY A 85 10.90 -9.91 -4.18
CA GLY A 85 10.98 -11.04 -3.26
C GLY A 85 12.37 -11.26 -2.68
N LEU A 86 12.50 -12.36 -1.94
CA LEU A 86 13.77 -12.78 -1.34
C LEU A 86 14.82 -13.06 -2.44
N GLY A 87 15.93 -12.32 -2.38
CA GLY A 87 17.04 -12.46 -3.34
C GLY A 87 16.79 -11.89 -4.72
N GLY A 88 15.62 -11.31 -4.97
CA GLY A 88 15.31 -10.64 -6.22
C GLY A 88 16.10 -9.34 -6.41
N ARG A 89 16.40 -8.98 -7.66
CA ARG A 89 17.17 -7.79 -8.00
C ARG A 89 16.49 -6.97 -9.09
N PRO A 90 16.57 -5.62 -9.02
CA PRO A 90 16.11 -4.74 -10.09
C PRO A 90 16.79 -5.06 -11.42
N GLY A 91 16.05 -4.98 -12.49
CA GLY A 91 16.57 -5.12 -13.86
C GLY A 91 16.69 -6.53 -14.41
N ALA A 92 16.56 -7.57 -13.59
CA ALA A 92 16.63 -8.96 -14.04
C ALA A 92 15.26 -9.50 -14.53
N GLN A 93 14.18 -8.97 -13.97
CA GLN A 93 12.80 -9.41 -14.27
C GLN A 93 11.77 -8.34 -13.88
N ALA A 94 10.55 -8.50 -14.36
CA ALA A 94 9.45 -7.67 -13.91
C ALA A 94 9.20 -7.87 -12.39
N PRO A 95 8.80 -6.81 -11.64
CA PRO A 95 8.50 -6.93 -10.22
C PRO A 95 7.39 -7.95 -9.97
N ALA A 96 7.69 -8.99 -9.17
CA ALA A 96 6.72 -10.00 -8.79
C ALA A 96 5.77 -9.53 -7.67
N MET A 97 6.09 -8.44 -6.99
CA MET A 97 5.32 -7.84 -5.89
C MET A 97 5.04 -8.84 -4.74
N ASN A 98 5.99 -9.72 -4.46
CA ASN A 98 5.79 -10.90 -3.61
C ASN A 98 6.66 -10.92 -2.34
N GLY A 99 7.26 -9.81 -1.95
CA GLY A 99 8.14 -9.75 -0.80
C GLY A 99 7.66 -8.85 0.34
N PHE A 100 6.40 -8.40 0.34
CA PHE A 100 5.90 -7.45 1.35
C PHE A 100 5.86 -8.05 2.76
N VAL A 101 5.33 -9.25 2.90
CA VAL A 101 5.22 -9.92 4.20
C VAL A 101 6.60 -10.33 4.70
N ASP A 102 7.43 -10.91 3.85
CA ASP A 102 8.80 -11.30 4.21
C ASP A 102 9.66 -10.10 4.61
N ASN A 103 9.51 -8.96 3.93
CA ASN A 103 10.20 -7.72 4.30
C ASN A 103 9.68 -7.20 5.64
N TYR A 104 8.36 -7.22 5.85
CA TYR A 104 7.77 -6.78 7.10
C TYR A 104 8.26 -7.61 8.29
N VAL A 105 8.33 -8.93 8.14
CA VAL A 105 8.88 -9.83 9.17
C VAL A 105 10.31 -9.43 9.61
N ARG A 106 11.11 -8.91 8.69
CA ARG A 106 12.48 -8.46 8.98
C ARG A 106 12.57 -7.14 9.73
N GLN A 107 11.49 -6.34 9.75
CA GLN A 107 11.46 -5.09 10.50
C GLN A 107 11.25 -5.30 12.00
N THR A 108 10.85 -6.51 12.39
CA THR A 108 10.63 -6.83 13.80
C THR A 108 11.95 -7.01 14.50
N GLY A 109 12.27 -6.09 15.39
CA GLY A 109 13.36 -6.26 16.33
C GLY A 109 13.04 -7.29 17.43
N ASP A 110 14.01 -7.57 18.28
CA ASP A 110 13.91 -8.53 19.39
C ASP A 110 13.02 -8.06 20.57
N ASP A 111 12.24 -7.02 20.40
CA ASP A 111 11.48 -6.34 21.47
C ASP A 111 10.24 -7.09 21.96
N GLY A 112 10.03 -8.35 21.52
CA GLY A 112 9.06 -9.27 22.14
C GLY A 112 7.58 -8.86 22.00
N ALA A 113 7.26 -7.83 21.20
CA ALA A 113 5.89 -7.51 20.86
C ALA A 113 5.29 -8.66 20.05
N ALA A 114 4.04 -9.02 20.33
CA ALA A 114 3.34 -10.07 19.60
C ALA A 114 3.25 -9.70 18.11
N PHE A 115 4.15 -10.28 17.35
CA PHE A 115 4.31 -9.96 15.95
C PHE A 115 3.20 -10.63 15.12
N ARG A 116 2.60 -9.84 14.25
CA ARG A 116 1.51 -10.27 13.37
C ARG A 116 1.86 -10.02 11.91
N PRO A 117 2.42 -11.02 11.19
CA PRO A 117 2.80 -10.89 9.78
C PRO A 117 1.66 -10.34 8.90
N GLU A 118 0.43 -10.72 9.24
CA GLU A 118 -0.76 -10.29 8.52
C GLU A 118 -1.08 -8.80 8.66
N ALA A 119 -0.51 -8.09 9.62
CA ALA A 119 -0.80 -6.67 9.84
C ALA A 119 -0.45 -5.80 8.62
N VAL A 120 0.59 -6.16 7.86
CA VAL A 120 0.99 -5.41 6.65
C VAL A 120 0.00 -5.58 5.50
N MET A 121 -0.81 -6.64 5.53
CA MET A 121 -1.84 -6.95 4.51
C MET A 121 -3.25 -6.47 4.90
N HIS A 122 -3.37 -5.71 5.98
CA HIS A 122 -4.64 -5.12 6.41
C HIS A 122 -5.04 -3.94 5.53
N SER A 123 -6.33 -3.87 5.21
CA SER A 123 -6.95 -2.75 4.49
C SER A 123 -8.18 -2.23 5.22
N PHE A 124 -8.45 -0.94 5.07
CA PHE A 124 -9.61 -0.31 5.69
C PHE A 124 -10.86 -0.41 4.82
N ASN A 125 -12.02 -0.48 5.48
CA ASN A 125 -13.30 -0.22 4.83
C ASN A 125 -13.55 1.29 4.73
N PRO A 126 -14.34 1.76 3.75
CA PRO A 126 -14.69 3.16 3.60
C PRO A 126 -15.32 3.80 4.85
N GLU A 127 -16.03 3.00 5.65
CA GLU A 127 -16.68 3.43 6.90
C GLU A 127 -15.67 3.68 8.03
N GLN A 128 -14.49 3.08 7.95
CA GLN A 128 -13.40 3.28 8.92
C GLN A 128 -12.59 4.53 8.62
N VAL A 129 -12.56 4.94 7.36
CA VAL A 129 -11.85 6.15 6.87
C VAL A 129 -12.81 7.07 6.12
N PRO A 130 -13.88 7.57 6.80
CA PRO A 130 -15.03 8.17 6.13
C PRO A 130 -14.69 9.48 5.42
N VAL A 131 -13.79 10.29 5.96
CA VAL A 131 -13.45 11.61 5.39
C VAL A 131 -12.75 11.44 4.05
N ILE A 132 -11.69 10.65 3.99
CA ILE A 132 -10.95 10.41 2.74
C ILE A 132 -11.81 9.67 1.72
N SER A 133 -12.65 8.74 2.17
CA SER A 133 -13.59 8.01 1.32
C SER A 133 -14.66 8.94 0.71
N ALA A 134 -15.16 9.91 1.47
CA ALA A 134 -16.11 10.91 0.97
C ALA A 134 -15.45 11.83 -0.06
N LEU A 135 -14.23 12.31 0.20
CA LEU A 135 -13.47 13.11 -0.76
C LEU A 135 -13.21 12.34 -2.04
N ALA A 136 -12.76 11.09 -1.95
CA ALA A 136 -12.49 10.24 -3.11
C ALA A 136 -13.76 9.95 -3.95
N ARG A 137 -14.93 9.87 -3.32
CA ARG A 137 -16.21 9.66 -4.02
C ARG A 137 -16.77 10.92 -4.67
N GLN A 138 -16.48 12.08 -4.12
CA GLN A 138 -17.01 13.37 -4.63
C GLN A 138 -16.09 14.03 -5.63
N PHE A 139 -14.83 13.70 -5.64
CA PHE A 139 -13.80 14.24 -6.53
C PHE A 139 -13.13 13.14 -7.34
N ALA A 140 -12.03 13.46 -8.00
CA ALA A 140 -11.24 12.46 -8.71
C ALA A 140 -10.33 11.70 -7.75
N VAL A 141 -10.21 10.38 -7.96
CA VAL A 141 -9.24 9.54 -7.29
C VAL A 141 -8.26 8.97 -8.31
N ILE A 142 -6.98 9.02 -7.99
CA ILE A 142 -5.91 8.50 -8.85
C ILE A 142 -5.41 7.20 -8.22
N ASP A 143 -5.88 6.07 -8.76
CA ASP A 143 -5.59 4.74 -8.26
C ASP A 143 -4.30 4.12 -8.84
N ARG A 144 -3.61 4.84 -9.74
CA ARG A 144 -2.37 4.41 -10.38
C ARG A 144 -1.28 5.48 -10.33
N TRP A 145 -1.22 6.23 -9.25
CA TRP A 145 -0.12 7.14 -8.99
C TRP A 145 1.02 6.39 -8.30
N PHE A 146 2.16 6.33 -8.98
CA PHE A 146 3.34 5.65 -8.48
C PHE A 146 4.45 6.66 -8.21
N ALA A 147 5.12 6.52 -7.07
CA ALA A 147 6.34 7.26 -6.82
C ALA A 147 7.50 6.64 -7.61
N SER A 148 8.38 7.48 -8.12
CA SER A 148 9.65 7.03 -8.68
C SER A 148 10.61 6.71 -7.54
N ALA A 149 11.00 5.44 -7.38
CA ALA A 149 12.10 5.08 -6.51
C ALA A 149 13.39 5.57 -7.14
N LYS A 150 14.08 6.52 -6.50
CA LYS A 150 15.48 6.81 -6.84
C LYS A 150 16.34 5.74 -6.17
N PRO A 151 17.29 5.10 -6.88
CA PRO A 151 18.32 4.33 -6.22
C PRO A 151 19.10 5.30 -5.32
N ALA A 152 18.93 5.16 -4.00
CA ALA A 152 19.71 5.93 -3.05
C ALA A 152 21.15 5.39 -3.08
N ALA A 153 22.04 6.11 -3.76
CA ALA A 153 23.47 5.82 -3.74
C ALA A 153 24.13 6.15 -2.37
N THR A 154 23.44 6.85 -1.49
CA THR A 154 23.95 7.23 -0.16
C THR A 154 22.77 7.62 0.75
N GLY A 155 22.51 6.85 1.76
CA GLY A 155 22.03 7.15 3.13
C GLY A 155 20.97 8.23 3.37
N GLY A 156 20.09 8.52 2.42
CA GLY A 156 19.01 9.50 2.61
C GLY A 156 17.64 8.82 2.64
N SER A 157 16.89 9.03 3.69
CA SER A 157 15.48 8.67 3.78
C SER A 157 14.71 9.32 2.64
N THR A 158 14.21 8.53 1.73
CA THR A 158 13.24 8.96 0.73
C THR A 158 11.92 8.31 1.06
N SER A 159 11.00 9.07 1.62
CA SER A 159 9.60 8.65 1.72
C SER A 159 9.08 8.35 0.31
N THR A 160 8.78 7.11 0.06
CA THR A 160 8.34 6.66 -1.25
C THR A 160 6.89 6.24 -1.15
N ILE A 161 6.02 7.01 -1.81
CA ILE A 161 4.61 6.63 -1.95
C ILE A 161 4.57 5.45 -2.90
N PHE A 162 4.44 4.24 -2.36
CA PHE A 162 4.21 3.05 -3.18
C PHE A 162 2.72 2.71 -3.21
N ARG A 163 2.22 2.57 -4.42
CA ARG A 163 1.09 1.71 -4.59
C ARG A 163 1.56 0.28 -4.39
N ARG A 164 1.30 -0.28 -3.22
CA ARG A 164 1.48 -1.71 -2.98
C ARG A 164 0.28 -2.41 -3.62
N ARG A 165 0.48 -2.95 -4.81
CA ARG A 165 -0.49 -3.86 -5.38
C ARG A 165 -0.19 -5.25 -4.84
N TRP A 166 -1.03 -5.71 -3.98
CA TRP A 166 -1.01 -7.11 -3.56
C TRP A 166 -1.57 -7.96 -4.69
N ARG A 167 -0.79 -8.89 -5.18
CA ARG A 167 -1.23 -9.85 -6.20
C ARG A 167 -1.33 -11.24 -5.61
#